data_1c7e794a762ae81f99f12c05e1eb1e83
#
_entry.id   1c7e794a762ae81f99f12c05e1eb1e83
#
_cell.length_a   1.000
_cell.length_b   1.000
_cell.length_c   1.000
_cell.angle_alpha   90.00
_cell.angle_beta   90.00
_cell.angle_gamma   90.00
#
_symmetry.space_group_name_H-M   'P 1'
#
loop_
_entity.id
_entity.type
_entity.pdbx_description
1 polymer ?
#
loop_
_entity_poly.entity_id
_entity_poly.type
_entity_poly.pdbx_seq_one_letter_code
_entity_poly.pdbx_strand_id
1 'polypeptide(L)'
;LDHMYATNPKGVEAYLKSGLEEAGKCLDGQAMLTILNELMGYYRVMSKPEECEWCIEKAVRIAEKLGIQGTTDYATMLLNIGTAQRVMGQMDKAESNYEEAYAIFKEKLHEPDYRMATLYNNRSILYANTGRLKEAKADLQMAMELIQKLEQSDVEIAITHANIGNLCFALQELDEGLQHMQQAAEIFERQEGKKDPHYASALSGLGEGYFRKGKLDKSIETYEKALEEILANYGENDYYRVTVRNLELVRDTKKRAEAVRNQKLKGMDIARRYYEEYGKPMLEEKFPEYVDRVAAGLVGEGSECLGYDDVTSADHDFGPGFCLWLTREDYEAVGQEMQRAYTELPREYMGFPARNVTAQGGDRVGVLCMDEFFRRYTGYEQAPDRETRSGLARWMSIPIPALRTVTNGEIFTDPLREFTRRRDE
;
A
#
# COMPACT_ATOMS: atom_id res chain seq x y z
N LEU A 1 20.12 26.61 -11.99
CA LEU A 1 19.94 25.28 -11.43
C LEU A 1 19.02 24.43 -12.32
N ASP A 2 17.86 24.94 -12.72
CA ASP A 2 16.89 24.26 -13.59
C ASP A 2 17.49 23.75 -14.89
N HIS A 3 18.36 24.56 -15.52
CA HIS A 3 19.10 24.14 -16.70
C HIS A 3 20.02 22.94 -16.43
N MET A 4 20.64 22.89 -15.25
CA MET A 4 21.51 21.75 -14.87
C MET A 4 20.69 20.48 -14.59
N TYR A 5 19.57 20.59 -13.91
CA TYR A 5 18.67 19.44 -13.73
C TYR A 5 18.20 18.88 -15.08
N ALA A 6 17.96 19.75 -16.06
CA ALA A 6 17.53 19.35 -17.39
C ALA A 6 18.66 18.72 -18.25
N THR A 7 19.90 19.18 -18.11
CA THR A 7 21.01 18.85 -19.04
C THR A 7 22.10 17.99 -18.43
N ASN A 8 22.32 18.08 -17.12
CA ASN A 8 23.38 17.36 -16.40
C ASN A 8 22.96 17.04 -14.94
N PRO A 9 21.96 16.19 -14.71
CA PRO A 9 21.49 15.88 -13.35
C PRO A 9 22.60 15.35 -12.42
N LYS A 10 23.57 14.60 -12.98
CA LYS A 10 24.71 14.08 -12.21
C LYS A 10 25.70 15.16 -11.75
N GLY A 11 25.71 16.32 -12.40
CA GLY A 11 26.57 17.46 -12.04
C GLY A 11 25.96 18.38 -10.99
N VAL A 12 24.67 18.24 -10.67
CA VAL A 12 23.96 19.13 -9.75
C VAL A 12 24.58 19.16 -8.36
N GLU A 13 24.93 18.00 -7.81
CA GLU A 13 25.58 17.92 -6.48
C GLU A 13 26.90 18.69 -6.43
N ALA A 14 27.76 18.46 -7.42
CA ALA A 14 29.07 19.12 -7.50
C ALA A 14 28.92 20.65 -7.64
N TYR A 15 27.97 21.09 -8.47
CA TYR A 15 27.67 22.49 -8.66
C TYR A 15 27.19 23.16 -7.36
N LEU A 16 26.23 22.58 -6.65
CA LEU A 16 25.70 23.08 -5.39
C LEU A 16 26.79 23.11 -4.30
N LYS A 17 27.61 22.07 -4.20
CA LYS A 17 28.75 22.02 -3.27
C LYS A 17 29.76 23.12 -3.55
N SER A 18 30.10 23.35 -4.81
CA SER A 18 31.01 24.44 -5.20
C SER A 18 30.43 25.82 -4.83
N GLY A 19 29.13 26.03 -5.10
CA GLY A 19 28.45 27.27 -4.71
C GLY A 19 28.43 27.48 -3.19
N LEU A 20 28.25 26.40 -2.42
CA LEU A 20 28.26 26.45 -0.96
C LEU A 20 29.64 26.84 -0.40
N GLU A 21 30.71 26.32 -1.01
CA GLU A 21 32.07 26.68 -0.66
C GLU A 21 32.38 28.17 -0.96
N GLU A 22 31.91 28.66 -2.11
CA GLU A 22 32.11 30.06 -2.49
C GLU A 22 31.31 30.99 -1.60
N ALA A 23 30.04 30.71 -1.34
CA ALA A 23 29.24 31.47 -0.38
C ALA A 23 29.87 31.49 1.04
N GLY A 24 30.47 30.35 1.44
CA GLY A 24 31.22 30.29 2.71
C GLY A 24 32.46 31.15 2.74
N LYS A 25 33.22 31.26 1.65
CA LYS A 25 34.38 32.17 1.55
C LYS A 25 33.97 33.65 1.61
N CYS A 26 32.82 33.96 1.04
CA CYS A 26 32.25 35.31 1.06
C CYS A 26 31.50 35.62 2.35
N LEU A 27 31.38 34.69 3.29
CA LEU A 27 30.57 34.79 4.52
C LEU A 27 29.09 35.14 4.25
N ASP A 28 28.57 34.77 3.09
CA ASP A 28 27.19 35.01 2.69
C ASP A 28 26.27 33.91 3.26
N GLY A 29 25.78 34.16 4.48
CA GLY A 29 24.91 33.20 5.17
C GLY A 29 23.59 32.98 4.47
N GLN A 30 23.02 33.98 3.79
CA GLN A 30 21.75 33.86 3.07
C GLN A 30 21.92 32.97 1.84
N ALA A 31 22.95 33.18 1.04
CA ALA A 31 23.28 32.32 -0.08
C ALA A 31 23.55 30.85 0.36
N MET A 32 24.27 30.70 1.50
CA MET A 32 24.49 29.37 2.08
C MET A 32 23.18 28.66 2.45
N LEU A 33 22.20 29.34 3.06
CA LEU A 33 20.91 28.77 3.40
C LEU A 33 20.13 28.34 2.17
N THR A 34 20.11 29.18 1.14
CA THR A 34 19.45 28.85 -0.15
C THR A 34 20.05 27.57 -0.75
N ILE A 35 21.38 27.49 -0.82
CA ILE A 35 22.08 26.33 -1.40
C ILE A 35 21.87 25.08 -0.54
N LEU A 36 21.85 25.20 0.79
CA LEU A 36 21.57 24.08 1.69
C LEU A 36 20.13 23.56 1.55
N ASN A 37 19.16 24.44 1.32
CA ASN A 37 17.79 24.03 1.00
C ASN A 37 17.73 23.21 -0.30
N GLU A 38 18.42 23.66 -1.35
CA GLU A 38 18.49 22.91 -2.61
C GLU A 38 19.19 21.54 -2.43
N LEU A 39 20.30 21.52 -1.66
CA LEU A 39 21.00 20.25 -1.35
C LEU A 39 20.13 19.29 -0.53
N MET A 40 19.36 19.77 0.43
CA MET A 40 18.39 18.93 1.17
C MET A 40 17.36 18.31 0.23
N GLY A 41 16.80 19.09 -0.70
CA GLY A 41 15.89 18.61 -1.73
C GLY A 41 16.52 17.54 -2.61
N TYR A 42 17.74 17.80 -3.11
CA TYR A 42 18.52 16.87 -3.91
C TYR A 42 18.81 15.56 -3.16
N TYR A 43 19.36 15.63 -1.94
CA TYR A 43 19.71 14.43 -1.16
C TYR A 43 18.50 13.60 -0.75
N ARG A 44 17.37 14.25 -0.46
CA ARG A 44 16.09 13.59 -0.21
C ARG A 44 15.66 12.73 -1.41
N VAL A 45 15.72 13.29 -2.61
CA VAL A 45 15.33 12.59 -3.85
C VAL A 45 16.34 11.48 -4.21
N MET A 46 17.61 11.70 -3.92
CA MET A 46 18.68 10.73 -4.19
C MET A 46 18.87 9.70 -3.08
N SER A 47 17.97 9.68 -2.06
CA SER A 47 18.01 8.74 -0.94
C SER A 47 19.35 8.74 -0.19
N LYS A 48 19.89 9.94 0.05
CA LYS A 48 21.13 10.18 0.80
C LYS A 48 20.83 10.79 2.17
N PRO A 49 20.40 10.00 3.16
CA PRO A 49 19.93 10.52 4.45
C PRO A 49 21.03 11.18 5.29
N GLU A 50 22.25 10.67 5.26
CA GLU A 50 23.38 11.22 6.04
C GLU A 50 23.77 12.62 5.56
N GLU A 51 23.87 12.80 4.25
CA GLU A 51 24.16 14.09 3.63
C GLU A 51 23.00 15.08 3.83
N CYS A 52 21.77 14.59 3.84
CA CYS A 52 20.60 15.40 4.12
C CYS A 52 20.61 15.90 5.56
N GLU A 53 20.89 15.05 6.55
CA GLU A 53 21.01 15.42 7.97
C GLU A 53 22.15 16.45 8.19
N TRP A 54 23.29 16.26 7.54
CA TRP A 54 24.38 17.26 7.57
C TRP A 54 23.92 18.64 7.05
N CYS A 55 23.13 18.68 5.97
CA CYS A 55 22.59 19.94 5.46
C CYS A 55 21.65 20.59 6.48
N ILE A 56 20.78 19.80 7.11
CA ILE A 56 19.85 20.26 8.14
C ILE A 56 20.61 20.92 9.30
N GLU A 57 21.58 20.20 9.89
CA GLU A 57 22.37 20.72 11.00
C GLU A 57 23.09 22.03 10.63
N LYS A 58 23.66 22.09 9.43
CA LYS A 58 24.37 23.27 8.96
C LYS A 58 23.43 24.46 8.72
N ALA A 59 22.26 24.21 8.13
CA ALA A 59 21.26 25.25 7.89
C ALA A 59 20.73 25.85 9.21
N VAL A 60 20.41 25.03 10.20
CA VAL A 60 19.96 25.47 11.51
C VAL A 60 21.01 26.37 12.17
N ARG A 61 22.28 25.93 12.21
CA ARG A 61 23.38 26.74 12.80
C ARG A 61 23.59 28.10 12.10
N ILE A 62 23.40 28.15 10.78
CA ILE A 62 23.53 29.41 10.02
C ILE A 62 22.33 30.32 10.32
N ALA A 63 21.11 29.78 10.33
CA ALA A 63 19.90 30.53 10.66
C ALA A 63 19.97 31.15 12.06
N GLU A 64 20.49 30.40 13.05
CA GLU A 64 20.74 30.92 14.40
C GLU A 64 21.74 32.10 14.41
N LYS A 65 22.86 31.95 13.68
CA LYS A 65 23.86 33.03 13.57
C LYS A 65 23.34 34.31 12.89
N LEU A 66 22.43 34.10 11.91
CA LEU A 66 21.80 35.24 11.21
C LEU A 66 20.66 35.87 12.00
N GLY A 67 20.18 35.21 13.07
CA GLY A 67 19.08 35.70 13.89
C GLY A 67 17.74 35.77 13.13
N ILE A 68 17.51 34.88 12.18
CA ILE A 68 16.30 34.87 11.33
C ILE A 68 15.13 34.04 11.88
N GLN A 69 15.26 33.55 13.11
CA GLN A 69 14.17 32.78 13.76
C GLN A 69 12.89 33.65 13.80
N GLY A 70 11.75 33.03 13.55
CA GLY A 70 10.46 33.69 13.49
C GLY A 70 10.19 34.50 12.22
N THR A 71 11.08 34.48 11.23
CA THR A 71 10.80 35.03 9.89
C THR A 71 10.11 34.02 8.98
N THR A 72 9.48 34.47 7.90
CA THR A 72 8.88 33.61 6.90
C THR A 72 9.92 32.74 6.17
N ASP A 73 11.14 33.24 6.00
CA ASP A 73 12.25 32.48 5.40
C ASP A 73 12.68 31.32 6.30
N TYR A 74 12.74 31.57 7.61
CA TYR A 74 13.00 30.53 8.61
C TYR A 74 11.89 29.47 8.60
N ALA A 75 10.62 29.88 8.55
CA ALA A 75 9.50 28.96 8.47
C ALA A 75 9.54 28.11 7.19
N THR A 76 9.95 28.69 6.05
CA THR A 76 10.15 27.96 4.81
C THR A 76 11.29 26.93 4.94
N MET A 77 12.37 27.28 5.61
CA MET A 77 13.46 26.34 5.93
C MET A 77 12.95 25.19 6.81
N LEU A 78 12.19 25.49 7.87
CA LEU A 78 11.60 24.47 8.74
C LEU A 78 10.65 23.53 7.97
N LEU A 79 9.85 24.06 7.05
CA LEU A 79 8.99 23.28 6.16
C LEU A 79 9.80 22.28 5.32
N ASN A 80 10.93 22.71 4.74
CA ASN A 80 11.81 21.85 3.97
C ASN A 80 12.52 20.81 4.84
N ILE A 81 12.96 21.18 6.03
CA ILE A 81 13.55 20.28 7.02
C ILE A 81 12.51 19.21 7.43
N GLY A 82 11.30 19.61 7.79
CA GLY A 82 10.22 18.71 8.14
C GLY A 82 9.91 17.71 7.01
N THR A 83 9.91 18.19 5.77
CA THR A 83 9.71 17.33 4.59
C THR A 83 10.84 16.30 4.44
N ALA A 84 12.08 16.70 4.63
CA ALA A 84 13.24 15.80 4.59
C ALA A 84 13.17 14.76 5.72
N GLN A 85 12.89 15.19 6.95
CA GLN A 85 12.77 14.32 8.12
C GLN A 85 11.62 13.32 7.98
N ARG A 86 10.47 13.73 7.43
CA ARG A 86 9.37 12.81 7.11
C ARG A 86 9.81 11.70 6.15
N VAL A 87 10.53 12.04 5.08
CA VAL A 87 11.05 11.04 4.12
C VAL A 87 12.08 10.12 4.77
N MET A 88 12.87 10.62 5.71
CA MET A 88 13.81 9.81 6.50
C MET A 88 13.15 9.01 7.64
N GLY A 89 11.82 9.05 7.78
CA GLY A 89 11.08 8.33 8.81
C GLY A 89 11.11 8.97 10.21
N GLN A 90 11.64 10.19 10.35
CA GLN A 90 11.72 10.94 11.61
C GLN A 90 10.43 11.73 11.86
N MET A 91 9.29 11.04 12.04
CA MET A 91 7.96 11.64 12.02
C MET A 91 7.75 12.71 13.10
N ASP A 92 8.21 12.46 14.33
CA ASP A 92 8.05 13.40 15.46
C ASP A 92 8.81 14.72 15.22
N LYS A 93 10.04 14.65 14.68
CA LYS A 93 10.82 15.83 14.32
C LYS A 93 10.18 16.59 13.17
N ALA A 94 9.68 15.88 12.17
CA ALA A 94 8.97 16.48 11.05
C ALA A 94 7.73 17.25 11.51
N GLU A 95 6.93 16.66 12.41
CA GLU A 95 5.74 17.28 12.97
C GLU A 95 6.11 18.57 13.73
N SER A 96 7.11 18.51 14.61
CA SER A 96 7.57 19.69 15.36
C SER A 96 7.98 20.85 14.44
N ASN A 97 8.72 20.57 13.37
CA ASN A 97 9.11 21.60 12.40
C ASN A 97 7.93 22.17 11.62
N TYR A 98 6.94 21.32 11.25
CA TYR A 98 5.73 21.79 10.59
C TYR A 98 4.86 22.65 11.51
N GLU A 99 4.76 22.32 12.80
CA GLU A 99 4.01 23.12 13.78
C GLU A 99 4.65 24.48 14.00
N GLU A 100 5.99 24.53 14.14
CA GLU A 100 6.70 25.82 14.27
C GLU A 100 6.56 26.65 12.99
N ALA A 101 6.74 26.06 11.82
CA ALA A 101 6.53 26.74 10.54
C ALA A 101 5.09 27.27 10.41
N TYR A 102 4.09 26.47 10.80
CA TYR A 102 2.69 26.87 10.80
C TYR A 102 2.43 28.08 11.72
N ALA A 103 2.97 28.07 12.93
CA ALA A 103 2.80 29.16 13.87
C ALA A 103 3.36 30.51 13.31
N ILE A 104 4.54 30.44 12.69
CA ILE A 104 5.17 31.59 12.07
C ILE A 104 4.38 32.08 10.84
N PHE A 105 4.01 31.20 9.95
CA PHE A 105 3.23 31.55 8.77
C PHE A 105 1.88 32.17 9.14
N LYS A 106 1.18 31.57 10.13
CA LYS A 106 -0.10 32.06 10.62
C LYS A 106 0.01 33.49 11.20
N GLU A 107 1.13 33.84 11.84
CA GLU A 107 1.36 35.17 12.38
C GLU A 107 1.79 36.19 11.31
N LYS A 108 2.60 35.76 10.33
CA LYS A 108 3.29 36.70 9.41
C LYS A 108 2.60 36.83 8.05
N LEU A 109 1.83 35.81 7.60
CA LEU A 109 1.16 35.86 6.30
C LEU A 109 -0.29 36.33 6.50
N HIS A 110 -0.64 37.46 5.91
CA HIS A 110 -1.96 38.07 6.05
C HIS A 110 -2.88 37.84 4.84
N GLU A 111 -2.28 37.49 3.70
CA GLU A 111 -2.98 37.18 2.45
C GLU A 111 -2.78 35.70 2.10
N PRO A 112 -3.62 35.11 1.22
CA PRO A 112 -3.38 33.77 0.70
C PRO A 112 -1.95 33.64 0.15
N ASP A 113 -1.23 32.63 0.60
CA ASP A 113 0.18 32.41 0.26
C ASP A 113 0.42 30.93 -0.04
N TYR A 114 1.14 30.65 -1.13
CA TYR A 114 1.44 29.27 -1.55
C TYR A 114 2.23 28.50 -0.48
N ARG A 115 3.06 29.18 0.35
CA ARG A 115 3.85 28.53 1.41
C ARG A 115 2.96 27.87 2.47
N MET A 116 1.86 28.51 2.84
CA MET A 116 0.88 27.94 3.75
C MET A 116 0.18 26.71 3.12
N ALA A 117 -0.18 26.79 1.84
CA ALA A 117 -0.78 25.66 1.12
C ALA A 117 0.22 24.50 1.00
N THR A 118 1.50 24.78 0.71
CA THR A 118 2.57 23.78 0.69
C THR A 118 2.75 23.10 2.05
N LEU A 119 2.67 23.88 3.14
CA LEU A 119 2.74 23.34 4.50
C LEU A 119 1.57 22.36 4.76
N TYR A 120 0.34 22.75 4.44
CA TYR A 120 -0.82 21.88 4.59
C TYR A 120 -0.68 20.60 3.76
N ASN A 121 -0.24 20.70 2.50
CA ASN A 121 0.02 19.54 1.65
C ASN A 121 1.05 18.59 2.28
N ASN A 122 2.19 19.09 2.73
CA ASN A 122 3.25 18.26 3.32
C ASN A 122 2.84 17.66 4.67
N ARG A 123 2.14 18.43 5.51
CA ARG A 123 1.66 17.97 6.81
C ARG A 123 0.54 16.93 6.65
N SER A 124 -0.31 17.04 5.63
CA SER A 124 -1.32 16.02 5.33
C SER A 124 -0.69 14.65 5.04
N ILE A 125 0.45 14.61 4.33
CA ILE A 125 1.17 13.37 4.07
C ILE A 125 1.73 12.79 5.38
N LEU A 126 2.25 13.63 6.28
CA LEU A 126 2.69 13.20 7.61
C LEU A 126 1.53 12.55 8.38
N TYR A 127 0.38 13.22 8.41
CA TYR A 127 -0.81 12.72 9.09
C TYR A 127 -1.33 11.41 8.49
N ALA A 128 -1.32 11.28 7.17
CA ALA A 128 -1.67 10.03 6.50
C ALA A 128 -0.70 8.89 6.87
N ASN A 129 0.62 9.15 6.88
CA ASN A 129 1.64 8.17 7.25
C ASN A 129 1.56 7.73 8.72
N THR A 130 1.00 8.56 9.60
CA THR A 130 0.80 8.28 11.03
C THR A 130 -0.63 7.80 11.35
N GLY A 131 -1.47 7.52 10.34
CA GLY A 131 -2.84 7.02 10.50
C GLY A 131 -3.88 8.08 10.90
N ARG A 132 -3.49 9.35 10.95
CA ARG A 132 -4.34 10.49 11.31
C ARG A 132 -5.11 11.03 10.09
N LEU A 133 -5.92 10.16 9.48
CA LEU A 133 -6.57 10.42 8.18
C LEU A 133 -7.56 11.59 8.20
N LYS A 134 -8.19 11.88 9.37
CA LYS A 134 -9.10 13.03 9.51
C LYS A 134 -8.35 14.35 9.45
N GLU A 135 -7.21 14.45 10.12
CA GLU A 135 -6.35 15.62 10.10
C GLU A 135 -5.73 15.82 8.71
N ALA A 136 -5.32 14.72 8.05
CA ALA A 136 -4.86 14.76 6.67
C ALA A 136 -5.93 15.35 5.72
N LYS A 137 -7.18 14.94 5.86
CA LYS A 137 -8.29 15.45 5.06
C LYS A 137 -8.54 16.94 5.31
N ALA A 138 -8.51 17.36 6.57
CA ALA A 138 -8.68 18.78 6.91
C ALA A 138 -7.57 19.66 6.31
N ASP A 139 -6.31 19.24 6.40
CA ASP A 139 -5.19 19.96 5.81
C ASP A 139 -5.29 20.08 4.29
N LEU A 140 -5.67 18.99 3.60
CA LEU A 140 -5.86 19.03 2.13
C LEU A 140 -7.01 19.93 1.70
N GLN A 141 -8.09 20.00 2.49
CA GLN A 141 -9.17 20.95 2.25
C GLN A 141 -8.67 22.39 2.37
N MET A 142 -7.93 22.70 3.45
CA MET A 142 -7.34 24.02 3.64
C MET A 142 -6.34 24.39 2.53
N ALA A 143 -5.52 23.43 2.09
CA ALA A 143 -4.60 23.63 0.97
C ALA A 143 -5.37 24.02 -0.31
N MET A 144 -6.39 23.24 -0.67
CA MET A 144 -7.19 23.49 -1.87
C MET A 144 -7.91 24.84 -1.82
N GLU A 145 -8.51 25.21 -0.68
CA GLU A 145 -9.18 26.49 -0.48
C GLU A 145 -8.23 27.69 -0.64
N LEU A 146 -6.99 27.56 -0.20
CA LEU A 146 -5.97 28.61 -0.35
C LEU A 146 -5.50 28.71 -1.79
N ILE A 147 -5.17 27.59 -2.42
CA ILE A 147 -4.62 27.55 -3.78
C ILE A 147 -5.61 28.10 -4.78
N GLN A 148 -6.91 27.82 -4.63
CA GLN A 148 -7.96 28.35 -5.52
C GLN A 148 -8.08 29.87 -5.49
N LYS A 149 -7.52 30.53 -4.48
CA LYS A 149 -7.48 32.02 -4.38
C LYS A 149 -6.21 32.63 -4.98
N LEU A 150 -5.26 31.77 -5.40
CA LEU A 150 -3.98 32.21 -5.97
C LEU A 150 -4.06 32.18 -7.51
N GLU A 151 -3.41 33.13 -8.15
CA GLU A 151 -3.23 33.13 -9.60
C GLU A 151 -2.09 32.18 -10.00
N GLN A 152 -2.17 31.56 -11.18
CA GLN A 152 -1.14 30.68 -11.75
C GLN A 152 -0.74 29.50 -10.84
N SER A 153 -1.73 28.84 -10.24
CA SER A 153 -1.54 27.77 -9.22
C SER A 153 -1.77 26.36 -9.75
N ASP A 154 -1.68 26.14 -11.07
CA ASP A 154 -2.00 24.83 -11.68
C ASP A 154 -1.14 23.69 -11.11
N VAL A 155 0.15 23.93 -10.88
CA VAL A 155 1.07 22.93 -10.30
C VAL A 155 0.64 22.56 -8.89
N GLU A 156 0.36 23.54 -8.06
CA GLU A 156 -0.07 23.35 -6.66
C GLU A 156 -1.44 22.66 -6.60
N ILE A 157 -2.36 23.00 -7.52
CA ILE A 157 -3.64 22.31 -7.67
C ILE A 157 -3.40 20.83 -8.01
N ALA A 158 -2.52 20.53 -8.96
CA ALA A 158 -2.21 19.16 -9.35
C ALA A 158 -1.58 18.37 -8.21
N ILE A 159 -0.62 18.95 -7.47
CA ILE A 159 -0.01 18.34 -6.28
C ILE A 159 -1.07 18.05 -5.22
N THR A 160 -1.98 18.99 -4.97
CA THR A 160 -3.04 18.82 -3.98
C THR A 160 -4.01 17.71 -4.41
N HIS A 161 -4.39 17.65 -5.68
CA HIS A 161 -5.20 16.55 -6.20
C HIS A 161 -4.50 15.20 -6.05
N ALA A 162 -3.21 15.09 -6.33
CA ALA A 162 -2.46 13.85 -6.13
C ALA A 162 -2.45 13.40 -4.65
N ASN A 163 -2.28 14.36 -3.73
CA ASN A 163 -2.32 14.07 -2.29
C ASN A 163 -3.73 13.65 -1.82
N ILE A 164 -4.80 14.29 -2.31
CA ILE A 164 -6.17 13.87 -2.04
C ILE A 164 -6.41 12.46 -2.59
N GLY A 165 -5.96 12.17 -3.81
CA GLY A 165 -6.07 10.84 -4.40
C GLY A 165 -5.41 9.75 -3.55
N ASN A 166 -4.20 10.00 -3.04
CA ASN A 166 -3.51 9.09 -2.12
C ASN A 166 -4.28 8.90 -0.81
N LEU A 167 -4.85 9.96 -0.25
CA LEU A 167 -5.68 9.88 0.94
C LEU A 167 -6.95 9.06 0.69
N CYS A 168 -7.63 9.26 -0.44
CA CYS A 168 -8.81 8.47 -0.83
C CYS A 168 -8.45 6.98 -0.95
N PHE A 169 -7.28 6.64 -1.50
CA PHE A 169 -6.81 5.25 -1.55
C PHE A 169 -6.57 4.66 -0.15
N ALA A 170 -6.04 5.45 0.78
CA ALA A 170 -5.90 5.04 2.18
C ALA A 170 -7.26 4.82 2.88
N LEU A 171 -8.27 5.62 2.51
CA LEU A 171 -9.65 5.50 2.98
C LEU A 171 -10.47 4.43 2.24
N GLN A 172 -9.90 3.71 1.26
CA GLN A 172 -10.56 2.75 0.39
C GLN A 172 -11.61 3.37 -0.57
N GLU A 173 -11.57 4.67 -0.78
CA GLU A 173 -12.44 5.44 -1.68
C GLU A 173 -11.83 5.45 -3.10
N LEU A 174 -11.75 4.25 -3.73
CA LEU A 174 -10.95 4.03 -4.95
C LEU A 174 -11.40 4.87 -6.15
N ASP A 175 -12.70 5.09 -6.34
CA ASP A 175 -13.21 5.85 -7.49
C ASP A 175 -12.89 7.34 -7.37
N GLU A 176 -13.07 7.90 -6.18
CA GLU A 176 -12.73 9.30 -5.89
C GLU A 176 -11.21 9.50 -5.98
N GLY A 177 -10.42 8.57 -5.42
CA GLY A 177 -8.97 8.60 -5.53
C GLY A 177 -8.47 8.60 -6.97
N LEU A 178 -9.03 7.73 -7.83
CA LEU A 178 -8.71 7.69 -9.25
C LEU A 178 -9.07 9.00 -9.96
N GLN A 179 -10.23 9.59 -9.65
CA GLN A 179 -10.64 10.84 -10.26
C GLN A 179 -9.65 11.98 -9.94
N HIS A 180 -9.24 12.09 -8.68
CA HIS A 180 -8.26 13.07 -8.26
C HIS A 180 -6.88 12.84 -8.89
N MET A 181 -6.41 11.59 -8.97
CA MET A 181 -5.15 11.27 -9.66
C MET A 181 -5.19 11.59 -11.15
N GLN A 182 -6.33 11.37 -11.82
CA GLN A 182 -6.51 11.74 -13.23
C GLN A 182 -6.45 13.25 -13.41
N GLN A 183 -7.13 14.02 -12.55
CA GLN A 183 -7.08 15.49 -12.59
C GLN A 183 -5.66 16.01 -12.42
N ALA A 184 -4.91 15.46 -11.47
CA ALA A 184 -3.50 15.81 -11.27
C ALA A 184 -2.67 15.52 -12.52
N ALA A 185 -2.78 14.30 -13.08
CA ALA A 185 -2.04 13.91 -14.27
C ALA A 185 -2.40 14.79 -15.50
N GLU A 186 -3.66 15.12 -15.71
CA GLU A 186 -4.11 15.98 -16.81
C GLU A 186 -3.56 17.40 -16.70
N ILE A 187 -3.50 17.97 -15.51
CA ILE A 187 -2.93 19.31 -15.29
C ILE A 187 -1.43 19.31 -15.63
N PHE A 188 -0.67 18.33 -15.11
CA PHE A 188 0.76 18.22 -15.43
C PHE A 188 0.99 17.95 -16.92
N GLU A 189 0.14 17.16 -17.57
CA GLU A 189 0.28 16.84 -19.00
C GLU A 189 0.09 18.05 -19.92
N ARG A 190 -0.69 19.03 -19.51
CA ARG A 190 -0.90 20.29 -20.26
C ARG A 190 0.29 21.24 -20.20
N GLN A 191 1.25 21.03 -19.28
CA GLN A 191 2.45 21.86 -19.20
C GLN A 191 3.27 21.75 -20.49
N GLU A 192 3.73 22.89 -20.99
CA GLU A 192 4.63 22.94 -22.13
C GLU A 192 6.09 22.70 -21.69
N GLY A 193 6.84 22.02 -22.52
CA GLY A 193 8.24 21.73 -22.26
C GLY A 193 8.46 20.61 -21.24
N LYS A 194 9.44 20.78 -20.33
CA LYS A 194 9.77 19.81 -19.29
C LYS A 194 8.65 19.77 -18.24
N LYS A 195 8.13 18.59 -17.97
CA LYS A 195 7.08 18.39 -16.97
C LYS A 195 7.60 18.60 -15.56
N ASP A 196 6.70 19.01 -14.66
CA ASP A 196 7.02 19.09 -13.23
C ASP A 196 7.37 17.70 -12.67
N PRO A 197 8.39 17.59 -11.82
CA PRO A 197 8.78 16.31 -11.21
C PRO A 197 7.68 15.57 -10.47
N HIS A 198 6.65 16.26 -9.95
CA HIS A 198 5.50 15.64 -9.29
C HIS A 198 4.57 14.89 -10.28
N TYR A 199 4.70 15.14 -11.59
CA TYR A 199 3.95 14.39 -12.60
C TYR A 199 4.20 12.89 -12.51
N ALA A 200 5.45 12.49 -12.35
CA ALA A 200 5.81 11.08 -12.16
C ALA A 200 5.14 10.46 -10.93
N SER A 201 5.00 11.24 -9.85
CA SER A 201 4.30 10.80 -8.63
C SER A 201 2.80 10.62 -8.87
N ALA A 202 2.17 11.56 -9.57
CA ALA A 202 0.76 11.46 -9.94
C ALA A 202 0.49 10.24 -10.85
N LEU A 203 1.36 9.99 -11.83
CA LEU A 203 1.29 8.81 -12.71
C LEU A 203 1.45 7.51 -11.91
N SER A 204 2.40 7.45 -10.96
CA SER A 204 2.59 6.26 -10.13
C SER A 204 1.36 5.98 -9.27
N GLY A 205 0.76 7.01 -8.66
CA GLY A 205 -0.50 6.89 -7.93
C GLY A 205 -1.68 6.46 -8.82
N LEU A 206 -1.75 7.00 -10.04
CA LEU A 206 -2.76 6.61 -11.03
C LEU A 206 -2.58 5.14 -11.46
N GLY A 207 -1.34 4.69 -11.67
CA GLY A 207 -0.99 3.30 -11.96
C GLY A 207 -1.45 2.35 -10.85
N GLU A 208 -1.21 2.72 -9.59
CA GLU A 208 -1.69 1.97 -8.43
C GLU A 208 -3.23 1.92 -8.38
N GLY A 209 -3.89 3.05 -8.60
CA GLY A 209 -5.35 3.11 -8.63
C GLY A 209 -5.95 2.22 -9.72
N TYR A 210 -5.37 2.19 -10.92
CA TYR A 210 -5.78 1.27 -11.98
C TYR A 210 -5.54 -0.19 -11.61
N PHE A 211 -4.41 -0.50 -10.96
CA PHE A 211 -4.12 -1.85 -10.46
C PHE A 211 -5.19 -2.31 -9.47
N ARG A 212 -5.49 -1.51 -8.46
CA ARG A 212 -6.52 -1.81 -7.45
C ARG A 212 -7.93 -1.99 -8.06
N LYS A 213 -8.19 -1.38 -9.22
CA LYS A 213 -9.43 -1.56 -10.00
C LYS A 213 -9.37 -2.72 -10.99
N GLY A 214 -8.32 -3.50 -11.02
CA GLY A 214 -8.12 -4.60 -11.96
C GLY A 214 -7.92 -4.17 -13.41
N LYS A 215 -7.67 -2.88 -13.69
CA LYS A 215 -7.40 -2.34 -15.03
C LYS A 215 -5.92 -2.50 -15.37
N LEU A 216 -5.47 -3.75 -15.50
CA LEU A 216 -4.05 -4.10 -15.55
C LEU A 216 -3.31 -3.45 -16.73
N ASP A 217 -3.91 -3.40 -17.93
CA ASP A 217 -3.28 -2.78 -19.10
C ASP A 217 -3.03 -1.29 -18.89
N LYS A 218 -4.04 -0.57 -18.36
CA LYS A 218 -3.89 0.86 -18.05
C LYS A 218 -2.86 1.10 -16.94
N SER A 219 -2.80 0.21 -15.95
CA SER A 219 -1.81 0.29 -14.89
C SER A 219 -0.40 0.14 -15.44
N ILE A 220 -0.15 -0.84 -16.32
CA ILE A 220 1.14 -1.07 -16.97
C ILE A 220 1.57 0.18 -17.76
N GLU A 221 0.72 0.66 -18.68
CA GLU A 221 0.99 1.84 -19.49
C GLU A 221 1.31 3.07 -18.64
N THR A 222 0.56 3.25 -17.54
CA THR A 222 0.74 4.41 -16.65
C THR A 222 2.04 4.31 -15.86
N TYR A 223 2.41 3.11 -15.36
CA TYR A 223 3.69 2.94 -14.68
C TYR A 223 4.89 3.07 -15.63
N GLU A 224 4.79 2.59 -16.88
CA GLU A 224 5.82 2.79 -17.90
C GLU A 224 6.06 4.28 -18.16
N LYS A 225 4.99 5.07 -18.32
CA LYS A 225 5.07 6.53 -18.45
C LYS A 225 5.67 7.18 -17.19
N ALA A 226 5.30 6.71 -16.00
CA ALA A 226 5.89 7.20 -14.76
C ALA A 226 7.40 6.96 -14.70
N LEU A 227 7.88 5.79 -15.14
CA LEU A 227 9.31 5.46 -15.18
C LEU A 227 10.08 6.36 -16.18
N GLU A 228 9.50 6.66 -17.34
CA GLU A 228 10.10 7.60 -18.29
C GLU A 228 10.28 9.00 -17.67
N GLU A 229 9.27 9.51 -16.97
CA GLU A 229 9.33 10.80 -16.29
C GLU A 229 10.33 10.79 -15.11
N ILE A 230 10.42 9.70 -14.34
CA ILE A 230 11.39 9.57 -13.25
C ILE A 230 12.81 9.61 -13.84
N LEU A 231 13.08 8.84 -14.88
CA LEU A 231 14.40 8.80 -15.53
C LEU A 231 14.80 10.16 -16.09
N ALA A 232 13.86 10.88 -16.71
CA ALA A 232 14.09 12.19 -17.28
C ALA A 232 14.42 13.25 -16.22
N ASN A 233 13.83 13.15 -15.01
CA ASN A 233 14.00 14.14 -13.95
C ASN A 233 15.12 13.80 -12.96
N TYR A 234 15.30 12.51 -12.61
CA TYR A 234 16.12 12.09 -11.47
C TYR A 234 17.12 10.98 -11.78
N GLY A 235 16.95 10.27 -12.90
CA GLY A 235 17.70 9.04 -13.17
C GLY A 235 17.20 7.88 -12.27
N GLU A 236 18.03 6.84 -12.13
CA GLU A 236 17.72 5.66 -11.32
C GLU A 236 17.96 5.94 -9.83
N ASN A 237 16.90 6.28 -9.12
CA ASN A 237 16.87 6.46 -7.66
C ASN A 237 15.98 5.41 -6.98
N ASP A 238 15.73 5.52 -5.66
CA ASP A 238 14.85 4.58 -4.94
C ASP A 238 13.43 4.64 -5.46
N TYR A 239 12.95 5.81 -5.85
CA TYR A 239 11.62 5.97 -6.41
C TYR A 239 11.48 5.20 -7.74
N TYR A 240 12.49 5.28 -8.61
CA TYR A 240 12.55 4.46 -9.81
C TYR A 240 12.45 2.97 -9.49
N ARG A 241 13.28 2.48 -8.53
CA ARG A 241 13.30 1.06 -8.14
C ARG A 241 11.96 0.57 -7.56
N VAL A 242 11.28 1.43 -6.77
CA VAL A 242 9.93 1.11 -6.25
C VAL A 242 8.92 1.02 -7.39
N THR A 243 8.95 1.97 -8.32
CA THR A 243 8.02 1.99 -9.47
C THR A 243 8.24 0.80 -10.40
N VAL A 244 9.51 0.37 -10.63
CA VAL A 244 9.82 -0.86 -11.38
C VAL A 244 9.19 -2.07 -10.69
N ARG A 245 9.36 -2.23 -9.38
CA ARG A 245 8.76 -3.37 -8.64
C ARG A 245 7.25 -3.38 -8.75
N ASN A 246 6.60 -2.22 -8.68
CA ASN A 246 5.15 -2.12 -8.84
C ASN A 246 4.72 -2.53 -10.25
N LEU A 247 5.42 -2.07 -11.28
CA LEU A 247 5.17 -2.48 -12.67
C LEU A 247 5.34 -3.98 -12.88
N GLU A 248 6.40 -4.58 -12.33
CA GLU A 248 6.63 -6.02 -12.39
C GLU A 248 5.50 -6.81 -11.71
N LEU A 249 5.04 -6.35 -10.54
CA LEU A 249 3.89 -6.95 -9.86
C LEU A 249 2.63 -6.94 -10.74
N VAL A 250 2.34 -5.82 -11.41
CA VAL A 250 1.17 -5.72 -12.31
C VAL A 250 1.33 -6.64 -13.52
N ARG A 251 2.51 -6.70 -14.14
CA ARG A 251 2.81 -7.59 -15.27
C ARG A 251 2.66 -9.07 -14.89
N ASP A 252 3.17 -9.46 -13.73
CA ASP A 252 3.03 -10.81 -13.22
C ASP A 252 1.57 -11.15 -12.94
N THR A 253 0.82 -10.23 -12.34
CA THR A 253 -0.61 -10.40 -12.10
C THR A 253 -1.36 -10.58 -13.42
N LYS A 254 -1.07 -9.77 -14.44
CA LYS A 254 -1.65 -9.91 -15.78
C LYS A 254 -1.32 -11.27 -16.40
N LYS A 255 -0.05 -11.68 -16.37
CA LYS A 255 0.39 -12.98 -16.90
C LYS A 255 -0.35 -14.15 -16.25
N ARG A 256 -0.56 -14.10 -14.92
CA ARG A 256 -1.33 -15.11 -14.18
C ARG A 256 -2.80 -15.11 -14.61
N ALA A 257 -3.43 -13.94 -14.68
CA ALA A 257 -4.82 -13.82 -15.14
C ALA A 257 -5.03 -14.36 -16.56
N GLU A 258 -4.08 -14.10 -17.47
CA GLU A 258 -4.08 -14.65 -18.82
C GLU A 258 -3.88 -16.17 -18.84
N ALA A 259 -3.01 -16.72 -17.98
CA ALA A 259 -2.81 -18.17 -17.86
C ALA A 259 -4.10 -18.87 -17.38
N VAL A 260 -4.78 -18.30 -16.37
CA VAL A 260 -6.10 -18.78 -15.92
C VAL A 260 -7.12 -18.76 -17.06
N ARG A 261 -7.21 -17.64 -17.75
CA ARG A 261 -8.15 -17.45 -18.86
C ARG A 261 -7.90 -18.44 -20.00
N ASN A 262 -6.63 -18.66 -20.38
CA ASN A 262 -6.25 -19.54 -21.48
C ASN A 262 -6.42 -21.01 -21.15
N GLN A 263 -6.22 -21.41 -19.89
CA GLN A 263 -6.36 -22.79 -19.42
C GLN A 263 -7.75 -23.12 -18.90
N LYS A 264 -8.67 -22.16 -18.81
CA LYS A 264 -9.98 -22.28 -18.15
C LYS A 264 -9.90 -22.87 -16.74
N LEU A 265 -8.77 -22.64 -16.05
CA LEU A 265 -8.56 -23.14 -14.70
C LEU A 265 -9.40 -22.33 -13.70
N LYS A 266 -10.12 -23.05 -12.86
CA LYS A 266 -10.80 -22.49 -11.69
C LYS A 266 -9.91 -22.61 -10.46
N GLY A 267 -10.00 -21.67 -9.52
CA GLY A 267 -9.23 -21.72 -8.28
C GLY A 267 -9.53 -22.98 -7.47
N MET A 268 -10.76 -23.46 -7.53
CA MET A 268 -11.17 -24.75 -6.93
C MET A 268 -10.42 -25.95 -7.55
N ASP A 269 -10.26 -25.97 -8.89
CA ASP A 269 -9.52 -27.02 -9.58
C ASP A 269 -8.02 -27.01 -9.21
N ILE A 270 -7.43 -25.81 -9.04
CA ILE A 270 -6.05 -25.66 -8.60
C ILE A 270 -5.89 -26.18 -7.17
N ALA A 271 -6.79 -25.79 -6.26
CA ALA A 271 -6.76 -26.24 -4.87
C ALA A 271 -6.90 -27.77 -4.75
N ARG A 272 -7.82 -28.37 -5.53
CA ARG A 272 -8.01 -29.81 -5.57
C ARG A 272 -6.77 -30.54 -6.08
N ARG A 273 -6.20 -30.12 -7.22
CA ARG A 273 -4.98 -30.74 -7.78
C ARG A 273 -3.79 -30.58 -6.84
N TYR A 274 -3.66 -29.42 -6.20
CA TYR A 274 -2.59 -29.19 -5.22
C TYR A 274 -2.74 -30.10 -3.99
N TYR A 275 -3.96 -30.34 -3.52
CA TYR A 275 -4.22 -31.32 -2.48
C TYR A 275 -3.87 -32.75 -2.94
N GLU A 276 -4.31 -33.18 -4.14
CA GLU A 276 -4.06 -34.52 -4.67
C GLU A 276 -2.56 -34.77 -4.87
N GLU A 277 -1.81 -33.77 -5.34
CA GLU A 277 -0.40 -33.93 -5.69
C GLU A 277 0.54 -33.77 -4.46
N TYR A 278 0.19 -32.91 -3.51
CA TYR A 278 1.06 -32.62 -2.36
C TYR A 278 0.42 -32.88 -1.00
N GLY A 279 -0.83 -32.50 -0.80
CA GLY A 279 -1.50 -32.63 0.48
C GLY A 279 -1.77 -34.06 0.89
N LYS A 280 -2.34 -34.84 -0.02
CA LYS A 280 -2.66 -36.26 0.21
C LYS A 280 -1.39 -37.10 0.44
N PRO A 281 -0.32 -36.99 -0.39
CA PRO A 281 0.93 -37.67 -0.12
C PRO A 281 1.58 -37.27 1.20
N MET A 282 1.53 -35.98 1.56
CA MET A 282 2.04 -35.50 2.86
C MET A 282 1.32 -36.18 4.03
N LEU A 283 -0.01 -36.34 3.95
CA LEU A 283 -0.78 -37.04 4.98
C LEU A 283 -0.43 -38.51 5.02
N GLU A 284 -0.37 -39.23 3.86
CA GLU A 284 -0.05 -40.64 3.77
C GLU A 284 1.36 -40.95 4.29
N GLU A 285 2.34 -40.08 4.03
CA GLU A 285 3.73 -40.29 4.42
C GLU A 285 4.01 -39.89 5.88
N LYS A 286 3.55 -38.70 6.31
CA LYS A 286 3.90 -38.13 7.61
C LYS A 286 2.85 -38.42 8.69
N PHE A 287 1.58 -38.66 8.33
CA PHE A 287 0.45 -38.83 9.25
C PHE A 287 -0.47 -40.00 8.89
N PRO A 288 0.07 -41.21 8.65
CA PRO A 288 -0.73 -42.34 8.15
C PRO A 288 -1.89 -42.73 9.07
N GLU A 289 -1.76 -42.51 10.39
CA GLU A 289 -2.82 -42.83 11.37
C GLU A 289 -4.01 -41.84 11.31
N TYR A 290 -3.83 -40.70 10.64
CA TYR A 290 -4.86 -39.66 10.52
C TYR A 290 -5.48 -39.52 9.14
N VAL A 291 -4.97 -40.23 8.12
CA VAL A 291 -5.48 -40.17 6.72
C VAL A 291 -6.98 -40.38 6.66
N ASP A 292 -7.48 -41.38 7.40
CA ASP A 292 -8.91 -41.71 7.44
C ASP A 292 -9.71 -40.91 8.47
N ARG A 293 -9.10 -39.88 9.07
CA ARG A 293 -9.71 -39.04 10.12
C ARG A 293 -9.77 -37.56 9.74
N VAL A 294 -9.00 -37.15 8.75
CA VAL A 294 -8.90 -35.75 8.29
C VAL A 294 -9.89 -35.46 7.17
N ALA A 295 -10.70 -34.44 7.33
CA ALA A 295 -11.46 -33.87 6.19
C ALA A 295 -10.57 -32.85 5.46
N ALA A 296 -10.55 -32.92 4.12
CA ALA A 296 -9.83 -31.96 3.30
C ALA A 296 -10.74 -31.35 2.25
N GLY A 297 -10.48 -30.06 1.92
CA GLY A 297 -11.26 -29.33 0.94
C GLY A 297 -10.89 -27.86 0.86
N LEU A 298 -11.70 -27.09 0.16
CA LEU A 298 -11.62 -25.64 0.16
C LEU A 298 -13.02 -25.08 0.41
N VAL A 299 -13.26 -24.61 1.64
CA VAL A 299 -14.52 -24.04 2.12
C VAL A 299 -14.18 -22.79 2.93
N GLY A 300 -14.96 -21.75 2.80
CA GLY A 300 -14.75 -20.51 3.53
C GLY A 300 -14.94 -19.27 2.66
N GLU A 301 -14.21 -18.23 3.00
CA GLU A 301 -14.19 -16.97 2.26
C GLU A 301 -13.31 -17.12 1.01
N GLY A 302 -13.80 -16.66 -0.12
CA GLY A 302 -13.09 -16.68 -1.38
C GLY A 302 -14.05 -16.75 -2.55
N SER A 303 -13.71 -16.11 -3.66
CA SER A 303 -14.52 -16.10 -4.88
C SER A 303 -14.72 -17.52 -5.43
N GLU A 304 -13.71 -18.37 -5.35
CA GLU A 304 -13.75 -19.77 -5.75
C GLU A 304 -14.70 -20.60 -4.91
N CYS A 305 -14.82 -20.33 -3.60
CA CYS A 305 -15.79 -21.00 -2.74
C CYS A 305 -17.23 -20.54 -3.02
N LEU A 306 -17.40 -19.28 -3.43
CA LEU A 306 -18.70 -18.65 -3.66
C LEU A 306 -19.19 -18.78 -5.11
N GLY A 307 -18.39 -19.39 -6.00
CA GLY A 307 -18.72 -19.57 -7.42
C GLY A 307 -18.54 -18.32 -8.29
N TYR A 308 -17.81 -17.32 -7.79
CA TYR A 308 -17.44 -16.10 -8.53
C TYR A 308 -16.02 -16.19 -9.08
N ASP A 309 -15.61 -17.37 -9.49
CA ASP A 309 -14.29 -17.72 -9.96
C ASP A 309 -14.11 -17.28 -11.42
N ASP A 310 -13.88 -15.98 -11.61
CA ASP A 310 -13.66 -15.35 -12.90
C ASP A 310 -12.27 -14.72 -13.03
N VAL A 311 -11.98 -14.13 -14.19
CA VAL A 311 -10.68 -13.50 -14.49
C VAL A 311 -10.38 -12.34 -13.56
N THR A 312 -11.41 -11.68 -13.01
CA THR A 312 -11.27 -10.50 -12.14
C THR A 312 -10.93 -10.91 -10.70
N SER A 313 -11.36 -12.11 -10.27
CA SER A 313 -11.10 -12.64 -8.94
C SER A 313 -9.73 -13.31 -8.78
N ALA A 314 -8.98 -13.44 -9.88
CA ALA A 314 -7.65 -14.08 -9.91
C ALA A 314 -6.51 -13.17 -9.42
N ASP A 315 -6.80 -11.95 -8.94
CA ASP A 315 -5.81 -10.91 -8.71
C ASP A 315 -5.16 -10.88 -7.32
N HIS A 316 -5.84 -11.28 -6.24
CA HIS A 316 -5.32 -11.08 -4.88
C HIS A 316 -5.09 -12.35 -4.04
N ASP A 317 -6.01 -13.34 -4.09
CA ASP A 317 -5.96 -14.53 -3.25
C ASP A 317 -6.02 -15.84 -4.07
N PHE A 318 -5.83 -15.74 -5.38
CA PHE A 318 -5.88 -16.89 -6.28
C PHE A 318 -4.56 -17.66 -6.23
N GLY A 319 -4.62 -18.92 -5.79
CA GLY A 319 -3.42 -19.73 -5.70
C GLY A 319 -3.64 -21.08 -5.03
N PRO A 320 -2.60 -21.92 -4.96
CA PRO A 320 -2.67 -23.21 -4.30
C PRO A 320 -2.95 -23.03 -2.81
N GLY A 321 -3.76 -23.93 -2.28
CA GLY A 321 -4.09 -23.96 -0.87
C GLY A 321 -5.39 -24.77 -0.65
N PHE A 322 -5.44 -25.46 0.47
CA PHE A 322 -6.59 -26.24 0.92
C PHE A 322 -6.66 -26.23 2.44
N CYS A 323 -7.82 -26.58 2.98
CA CYS A 323 -8.02 -26.77 4.40
C CYS A 323 -7.94 -28.24 4.76
N LEU A 324 -7.37 -28.54 5.91
CA LEU A 324 -7.42 -29.84 6.59
C LEU A 324 -8.18 -29.62 7.90
N TRP A 325 -9.35 -30.23 8.02
CA TRP A 325 -10.14 -30.11 9.25
C TRP A 325 -10.01 -31.37 10.08
N LEU A 326 -9.63 -31.16 11.34
CA LEU A 326 -9.48 -32.19 12.37
C LEU A 326 -10.58 -32.03 13.42
N THR A 327 -10.98 -33.14 14.02
CA THR A 327 -11.76 -33.10 15.26
C THR A 327 -10.94 -32.36 16.33
N ARG A 328 -11.58 -31.87 17.40
CA ARG A 328 -10.86 -31.20 18.49
C ARG A 328 -9.77 -32.09 19.08
N GLU A 329 -10.08 -33.37 19.33
CA GLU A 329 -9.15 -34.36 19.88
C GLU A 329 -7.91 -34.52 18.97
N ASP A 330 -8.10 -34.72 17.68
CA ASP A 330 -6.99 -34.88 16.73
C ASP A 330 -6.22 -33.58 16.52
N TYR A 331 -6.90 -32.42 16.55
CA TYR A 331 -6.25 -31.13 16.43
C TYR A 331 -5.33 -30.83 17.63
N GLU A 332 -5.76 -31.16 18.84
CA GLU A 332 -4.93 -31.03 20.06
C GLU A 332 -3.75 -32.02 20.03
N ALA A 333 -3.94 -33.21 19.46
CA ALA A 333 -2.90 -34.24 19.38
C ALA A 333 -1.82 -33.93 18.32
N VAL A 334 -2.21 -33.55 17.09
CA VAL A 334 -1.29 -33.51 15.93
C VAL A 334 -1.39 -32.21 15.12
N GLY A 335 -2.33 -31.32 15.40
CA GLY A 335 -2.63 -30.16 14.56
C GLY A 335 -1.43 -29.24 14.31
N GLN A 336 -0.61 -28.99 15.33
CA GLN A 336 0.59 -28.15 15.19
C GLN A 336 1.68 -28.77 14.32
N GLU A 337 1.88 -30.07 14.44
CA GLU A 337 2.86 -30.80 13.65
C GLU A 337 2.40 -30.90 12.20
N MET A 338 1.12 -31.18 11.98
CA MET A 338 0.52 -31.22 10.66
C MET A 338 0.55 -29.82 9.99
N GLN A 339 0.33 -28.74 10.74
CA GLN A 339 0.46 -27.37 10.23
C GLN A 339 1.90 -27.03 9.81
N ARG A 340 2.91 -27.52 10.54
CA ARG A 340 4.31 -27.37 10.11
C ARG A 340 4.57 -28.08 8.79
N ALA A 341 4.13 -29.33 8.67
CA ALA A 341 4.26 -30.08 7.43
C ALA A 341 3.52 -29.43 6.25
N TYR A 342 2.34 -28.83 6.51
CA TYR A 342 1.60 -28.08 5.53
C TYR A 342 2.39 -26.84 5.03
N THR A 343 3.07 -26.12 5.92
CA THR A 343 3.88 -24.95 5.57
C THR A 343 5.15 -25.26 4.77
N GLU A 344 5.59 -26.53 4.79
CA GLU A 344 6.72 -27.04 3.99
C GLU A 344 6.31 -27.40 2.55
N LEU A 345 5.03 -27.44 2.23
CA LEU A 345 4.54 -27.70 0.87
C LEU A 345 5.01 -26.61 -0.11
N PRO A 346 5.13 -26.91 -1.41
CA PRO A 346 5.58 -25.95 -2.41
C PRO A 346 4.78 -24.64 -2.38
N ARG A 347 5.48 -23.51 -2.28
CA ARG A 347 4.85 -22.18 -2.22
C ARG A 347 4.42 -21.63 -3.57
N GLU A 348 4.64 -22.37 -4.64
CA GLU A 348 4.20 -22.06 -6.00
C GLU A 348 3.70 -23.34 -6.66
N TYR A 349 2.55 -23.26 -7.32
CA TYR A 349 1.96 -24.37 -8.07
C TYR A 349 1.27 -23.86 -9.33
N MET A 350 1.58 -24.46 -10.47
CA MET A 350 1.07 -24.09 -11.80
C MET A 350 1.28 -22.60 -12.15
N GLY A 351 2.34 -21.98 -11.62
CA GLY A 351 2.65 -20.57 -11.82
C GLY A 351 1.91 -19.61 -10.87
N PHE A 352 1.20 -20.13 -9.88
CA PHE A 352 0.51 -19.36 -8.85
C PHE A 352 1.25 -19.47 -7.52
N PRO A 353 1.53 -18.35 -6.83
CA PRO A 353 2.08 -18.39 -5.48
C PRO A 353 1.05 -18.91 -4.48
N ALA A 354 1.53 -19.47 -3.36
CA ALA A 354 0.67 -19.79 -2.23
C ALA A 354 -0.09 -18.54 -1.75
N ARG A 355 -1.31 -18.76 -1.26
CA ARG A 355 -2.17 -17.72 -0.72
C ARG A 355 -1.48 -16.97 0.41
N ASN A 356 -1.59 -15.65 0.40
CA ASN A 356 -1.02 -14.82 1.46
C ASN A 356 -1.89 -14.89 2.72
N VAL A 357 -1.24 -15.16 3.86
CA VAL A 357 -1.86 -14.99 5.17
C VAL A 357 -1.90 -13.49 5.48
N THR A 358 -3.08 -12.88 5.49
CA THR A 358 -3.21 -11.48 5.88
C THR A 358 -3.38 -11.38 7.40
N ALA A 359 -2.71 -10.42 8.03
CA ALA A 359 -2.79 -10.18 9.47
C ALA A 359 -4.23 -9.90 9.99
N GLN A 360 -5.14 -9.54 9.10
CA GLN A 360 -6.54 -9.24 9.41
C GLN A 360 -7.52 -10.37 9.06
N GLY A 361 -7.14 -11.33 8.18
CA GLY A 361 -8.03 -12.39 7.66
C GLY A 361 -7.92 -13.73 8.40
N GLY A 362 -6.91 -13.95 9.23
CA GLY A 362 -6.60 -15.27 9.81
C GLY A 362 -6.20 -16.30 8.76
N ASP A 363 -6.00 -17.55 9.18
CA ASP A 363 -5.65 -18.65 8.28
C ASP A 363 -6.90 -19.08 7.47
N ARG A 364 -6.94 -18.74 6.19
CA ARG A 364 -8.02 -19.15 5.27
C ARG A 364 -7.83 -20.58 4.77
N VAL A 365 -6.59 -21.08 4.79
CA VAL A 365 -6.18 -22.43 4.38
C VAL A 365 -5.17 -22.97 5.41
N GLY A 366 -4.98 -24.27 5.45
CA GLY A 366 -4.09 -24.92 6.41
C GLY A 366 -4.83 -25.88 7.33
N VAL A 367 -4.26 -26.20 8.48
CA VAL A 367 -4.81 -27.16 9.42
C VAL A 367 -5.69 -26.46 10.46
N LEU A 368 -6.95 -26.84 10.50
CA LEU A 368 -7.99 -26.14 11.26
C LEU A 368 -8.71 -27.11 12.21
N CYS A 369 -9.04 -26.64 13.42
CA CYS A 369 -10.00 -27.32 14.28
C CYS A 369 -11.40 -27.13 13.72
N MET A 370 -12.11 -28.21 13.48
CA MET A 370 -13.46 -28.21 12.89
C MET A 370 -14.46 -27.40 13.75
N ASP A 371 -14.41 -27.56 15.06
CA ASP A 371 -15.28 -26.82 15.99
C ASP A 371 -15.03 -25.30 15.91
N GLU A 372 -13.75 -24.90 15.85
CA GLU A 372 -13.38 -23.49 15.77
C GLU A 372 -13.73 -22.86 14.41
N PHE A 373 -13.60 -23.64 13.33
CA PHE A 373 -14.00 -23.21 12.01
C PHE A 373 -15.49 -22.86 11.97
N PHE A 374 -16.37 -23.76 12.40
CA PHE A 374 -17.81 -23.48 12.41
C PHE A 374 -18.15 -22.34 13.38
N ARG A 375 -17.57 -22.32 14.60
CA ARG A 375 -17.81 -21.26 15.59
C ARG A 375 -17.38 -19.89 15.09
N ARG A 376 -16.27 -19.81 14.36
CA ARG A 376 -15.74 -18.54 13.80
C ARG A 376 -16.77 -17.84 12.92
N TYR A 377 -17.47 -18.57 12.07
CA TYR A 377 -18.42 -17.98 11.12
C TYR A 377 -19.85 -17.94 11.64
N THR A 378 -20.32 -18.98 12.25
CA THR A 378 -21.73 -19.10 12.69
C THR A 378 -21.99 -18.67 14.14
N GLY A 379 -20.93 -18.58 14.95
CA GLY A 379 -21.00 -18.38 16.40
C GLY A 379 -21.22 -19.71 17.17
N TYR A 380 -21.35 -20.83 16.50
CA TYR A 380 -21.63 -22.15 17.09
C TYR A 380 -20.68 -23.21 16.56
N GLU A 381 -20.25 -24.14 17.42
CA GLU A 381 -19.40 -25.29 17.06
C GLU A 381 -20.20 -26.38 16.32
N GLN A 382 -21.49 -26.48 16.64
CA GLN A 382 -22.44 -27.41 16.01
C GLN A 382 -23.73 -26.64 15.68
N ALA A 383 -24.49 -27.16 14.74
CA ALA A 383 -25.78 -26.57 14.38
C ALA A 383 -26.71 -26.47 15.61
N PRO A 384 -27.36 -25.32 15.84
CA PRO A 384 -28.35 -25.23 16.91
C PRO A 384 -29.53 -26.19 16.68
N ASP A 385 -30.06 -26.76 17.75
CA ASP A 385 -31.20 -27.67 17.70
C ASP A 385 -32.41 -26.97 17.08
N ARG A 386 -32.99 -27.56 16.03
CA ARG A 386 -34.16 -27.03 15.31
C ARG A 386 -35.48 -27.42 15.94
N GLU A 387 -35.49 -28.36 16.86
CA GLU A 387 -36.74 -28.85 17.51
C GLU A 387 -37.15 -28.00 18.71
N THR A 388 -36.22 -27.26 19.29
CA THR A 388 -36.49 -26.38 20.42
C THR A 388 -36.68 -24.93 19.97
N ARG A 389 -37.60 -24.20 20.68
CA ARG A 389 -37.83 -22.78 20.42
C ARG A 389 -36.56 -21.93 20.60
N SER A 390 -35.74 -22.28 21.57
CA SER A 390 -34.46 -21.59 21.81
C SER A 390 -33.41 -21.89 20.72
N GLY A 391 -33.37 -23.12 20.25
CA GLY A 391 -32.48 -23.51 19.14
C GLY A 391 -32.90 -22.87 17.83
N LEU A 392 -34.19 -22.82 17.53
CA LEU A 392 -34.69 -22.12 16.34
C LEU A 392 -34.39 -20.62 16.38
N ALA A 393 -34.50 -19.97 17.55
CA ALA A 393 -34.10 -18.55 17.70
C ALA A 393 -32.58 -18.35 17.43
N ARG A 394 -31.73 -19.28 17.89
CA ARG A 394 -30.31 -19.26 17.61
C ARG A 394 -30.02 -19.42 16.12
N TRP A 395 -30.71 -20.35 15.45
CA TRP A 395 -30.62 -20.52 14.00
C TRP A 395 -30.93 -19.24 13.24
N MET A 396 -32.02 -18.55 13.61
CA MET A 396 -32.40 -17.30 12.97
C MET A 396 -31.44 -16.15 13.27
N SER A 397 -30.59 -16.27 14.27
CA SER A 397 -29.55 -15.28 14.57
C SER A 397 -28.30 -15.41 13.71
N ILE A 398 -28.10 -16.52 12.99
CA ILE A 398 -26.94 -16.73 12.12
C ILE A 398 -27.12 -15.93 10.83
N PRO A 399 -26.21 -15.01 10.49
CA PRO A 399 -26.30 -14.25 9.24
C PRO A 399 -26.22 -15.14 8.00
N ILE A 400 -27.04 -14.87 6.99
CA ILE A 400 -27.03 -15.65 5.72
C ILE A 400 -25.63 -15.69 5.08
N PRO A 401 -24.82 -14.61 5.04
CA PRO A 401 -23.45 -14.69 4.54
C PRO A 401 -22.58 -15.69 5.31
N ALA A 402 -22.72 -15.78 6.63
CA ALA A 402 -21.99 -16.75 7.45
C ALA A 402 -22.35 -18.21 7.08
N LEU A 403 -23.65 -18.48 6.90
CA LEU A 403 -24.09 -19.79 6.43
C LEU A 403 -23.50 -20.13 5.05
N ARG A 404 -23.52 -19.16 4.13
CA ARG A 404 -22.92 -19.36 2.81
C ARG A 404 -21.42 -19.68 2.91
N THR A 405 -20.69 -19.01 3.80
CA THR A 405 -19.25 -19.23 3.99
C THR A 405 -18.94 -20.65 4.44
N VAL A 406 -19.73 -21.26 5.31
CA VAL A 406 -19.49 -22.63 5.79
C VAL A 406 -20.08 -23.72 4.90
N THR A 407 -21.06 -23.39 4.05
CA THR A 407 -21.72 -24.35 3.17
C THR A 407 -21.24 -24.33 1.72
N ASN A 408 -20.63 -23.24 1.25
CA ASN A 408 -20.06 -23.13 -0.08
C ASN A 408 -18.65 -23.74 -0.16
N GLY A 409 -18.13 -23.85 -1.37
CA GLY A 409 -16.86 -24.50 -1.62
C GLY A 409 -16.99 -26.00 -1.80
N GLU A 410 -15.87 -26.71 -1.75
CA GLU A 410 -15.81 -28.12 -2.10
C GLU A 410 -15.02 -28.94 -1.07
N ILE A 411 -15.56 -30.13 -0.74
CA ILE A 411 -14.88 -31.11 0.11
C ILE A 411 -14.23 -32.12 -0.81
N PHE A 412 -12.91 -32.32 -0.67
CA PHE A 412 -12.15 -33.29 -1.48
C PHE A 412 -12.20 -34.69 -0.87
N THR A 413 -12.15 -34.77 0.46
CA THR A 413 -12.28 -36.00 1.23
C THR A 413 -12.82 -35.70 2.63
N ASP A 414 -13.65 -36.57 3.17
CA ASP A 414 -14.18 -36.53 4.54
C ASP A 414 -14.50 -37.95 5.00
N PRO A 415 -13.49 -38.76 5.35
CA PRO A 415 -13.69 -40.20 5.67
C PRO A 415 -14.63 -40.43 6.86
N LEU A 416 -14.57 -39.59 7.87
CA LEU A 416 -15.45 -39.65 9.05
C LEU A 416 -16.84 -39.08 8.78
N ARG A 417 -17.04 -38.40 7.66
CA ARG A 417 -18.25 -37.63 7.31
C ARG A 417 -18.67 -36.60 8.36
N GLU A 418 -17.79 -36.22 9.26
CA GLU A 418 -18.09 -35.30 10.35
C GLU A 418 -18.26 -33.89 9.88
N PHE A 419 -17.37 -33.42 8.97
CA PHE A 419 -17.46 -32.09 8.38
C PHE A 419 -18.72 -31.99 7.49
N THR A 420 -18.94 -32.98 6.66
CA THR A 420 -20.13 -33.07 5.77
C THR A 420 -21.42 -33.04 6.58
N ARG A 421 -21.49 -33.83 7.67
CA ARG A 421 -22.65 -33.86 8.55
C ARG A 421 -22.96 -32.46 9.13
N ARG A 422 -21.95 -31.78 9.68
CA ARG A 422 -22.12 -30.43 10.24
C ARG A 422 -22.50 -29.36 9.20
N ARG A 423 -22.05 -29.56 7.97
CA ARG A 423 -22.40 -28.69 6.84
C ARG A 423 -23.84 -28.89 6.37
N ASP A 424 -24.34 -30.12 6.43
CA ASP A 424 -25.68 -30.48 5.99
C ASP A 424 -26.76 -30.20 7.04
N GLU A 425 -26.40 -30.14 8.32
CA GLU A 425 -27.25 -29.73 9.43
C GLU A 425 -27.56 -28.23 9.37
#